data_dbebaf84370c661c3d035db94f3e45f3
#
_entry.id   dbebaf84370c661c3d035db94f3e45f3
#
_cell.length_a   1.000
_cell.length_b   1.000
_cell.length_c   1.000
_cell.angle_alpha   90.00
_cell.angle_beta   90.00
_cell.angle_gamma   90.00
#
_symmetry.space_group_name_H-M   'P 1'
#
loop_
_entity.id
_entity.type
_entity.pdbx_description
1 polymer ?
#
loop_
_entity_poly.entity_id
_entity_poly.type
_entity_poly.pdbx_seq_one_letter_code
_entity_poly.pdbx_strand_id
1 'polypeptide(L)'
;MNLSSENNVSQLLHQLDGLSIADSLKILTNLFPGQVTFSSSFSYEDQVITHKILSSQLPVKIFTLDTGRMFAETYSVWNSTNEQYGTKIKAYYPNQDTLQELVEERGPNSFYESVKNRKDCCFIRKVEPLKRALAENAIWITGLRAAHSPDRHDLPIIEWDESNKIIKYHPILYWTTEEVKEYITKNHVPYNPLHDKGFVSIGCAPCTRAISPGEDFRAGRWWWEDADKKECGLHVHEEPAAKN
;
A
#
# COMPACT_ATOMS: atom_id res chain seq x y z
N MET A 1 -21.23 15.56 2.16
CA MET A 1 -21.70 14.16 2.21
C MET A 1 -21.13 13.54 3.48
N ASN A 2 -21.92 12.86 4.30
CA ASN A 2 -21.39 12.14 5.46
C ASN A 2 -20.85 10.78 4.93
N LEU A 3 -19.53 10.65 4.81
CA LEU A 3 -18.84 9.52 4.15
C LEU A 3 -18.96 8.19 4.90
N SER A 4 -19.34 8.22 6.17
CA SER A 4 -19.36 7.08 7.09
C SER A 4 -20.59 6.17 7.00
N SER A 5 -21.45 6.30 5.99
CA SER A 5 -22.62 5.43 5.86
C SER A 5 -22.39 4.30 4.85
N GLU A 6 -22.77 3.08 5.20
CA GLU A 6 -22.80 1.91 4.30
C GLU A 6 -23.52 2.23 2.98
N ASN A 7 -24.54 3.11 3.04
CA ASN A 7 -25.25 3.59 1.87
C ASN A 7 -24.35 4.32 0.85
N ASN A 8 -23.37 5.11 1.31
CA ASN A 8 -22.47 5.82 0.42
C ASN A 8 -21.46 4.88 -0.26
N VAL A 9 -20.96 3.87 0.47
CA VAL A 9 -20.09 2.83 -0.08
C VAL A 9 -20.84 2.03 -1.15
N SER A 10 -22.08 1.62 -0.86
CA SER A 10 -22.93 0.89 -1.80
C SER A 10 -23.26 1.71 -3.06
N GLN A 11 -23.56 3.00 -2.92
CA GLN A 11 -23.80 3.88 -4.06
C GLN A 11 -22.55 4.04 -4.94
N LEU A 12 -21.37 4.20 -4.34
CA LEU A 12 -20.10 4.27 -5.08
C LEU A 12 -19.84 2.95 -5.80
N LEU A 13 -20.05 1.82 -5.14
CA LEU A 13 -19.88 0.50 -5.75
C LEU A 13 -20.72 0.38 -7.02
N HIS A 14 -22.01 0.73 -6.97
CA HIS A 14 -22.89 0.73 -8.15
C HIS A 14 -22.44 1.69 -9.25
N GLN A 15 -21.91 2.87 -8.89
CA GLN A 15 -21.43 3.84 -9.88
C GLN A 15 -20.15 3.40 -10.58
N LEU A 16 -19.34 2.58 -9.94
CA LEU A 16 -18.04 2.12 -10.47
C LEU A 16 -18.13 0.73 -11.11
N ASP A 17 -19.24 0.01 -10.96
CA ASP A 17 -19.40 -1.34 -11.46
C ASP A 17 -19.24 -1.41 -12.99
N GLY A 18 -18.45 -2.39 -13.45
CA GLY A 18 -18.16 -2.61 -14.87
C GLY A 18 -17.29 -1.55 -15.55
N LEU A 19 -16.84 -0.52 -14.85
CA LEU A 19 -16.01 0.53 -15.42
C LEU A 19 -14.53 0.14 -15.48
N SER A 20 -13.80 0.77 -16.41
CA SER A 20 -12.35 0.72 -16.40
C SER A 20 -11.78 1.42 -15.16
N ILE A 21 -10.55 1.05 -14.74
CA ILE A 21 -9.87 1.72 -13.63
C ILE A 21 -9.77 3.23 -13.86
N ALA A 22 -9.44 3.66 -15.08
CA ALA A 22 -9.29 5.07 -15.41
C ALA A 22 -10.62 5.83 -15.29
N ASP A 23 -11.74 5.24 -15.74
CA ASP A 23 -13.07 5.84 -15.65
C ASP A 23 -13.53 5.91 -14.19
N SER A 24 -13.32 4.85 -13.42
CA SER A 24 -13.60 4.82 -11.99
C SER A 24 -12.85 5.92 -11.24
N LEU A 25 -11.55 6.06 -11.49
CA LEU A 25 -10.73 7.11 -10.88
C LEU A 25 -11.19 8.51 -11.29
N LYS A 26 -11.62 8.70 -12.55
CA LYS A 26 -12.17 9.96 -13.02
C LYS A 26 -13.46 10.33 -12.29
N ILE A 27 -14.35 9.36 -12.05
CA ILE A 27 -15.57 9.59 -11.26
C ILE A 27 -15.19 9.95 -9.82
N LEU A 28 -14.31 9.20 -9.17
CA LEU A 28 -13.89 9.48 -7.80
C LEU A 28 -13.26 10.86 -7.65
N THR A 29 -12.39 11.27 -8.58
CA THR A 29 -11.76 12.60 -8.55
C THR A 29 -12.74 13.74 -8.81
N ASN A 30 -13.81 13.50 -9.55
CA ASN A 30 -14.90 14.47 -9.76
C ASN A 30 -15.80 14.60 -8.51
N LEU A 31 -16.10 13.49 -7.84
CA LEU A 31 -16.92 13.48 -6.63
C LEU A 31 -16.16 14.04 -5.40
N PHE A 32 -14.86 13.79 -5.34
CA PHE A 32 -13.99 14.18 -4.22
C PHE A 32 -12.78 14.99 -4.71
N PRO A 33 -12.99 16.21 -5.24
CA PRO A 33 -11.92 17.00 -5.84
C PRO A 33 -10.84 17.33 -4.81
N GLY A 34 -9.59 16.95 -5.17
CA GLY A 34 -8.42 17.16 -4.31
C GLY A 34 -8.36 16.28 -3.05
N GLN A 35 -9.27 15.30 -2.89
CA GLN A 35 -9.34 14.43 -1.72
C GLN A 35 -9.16 12.94 -2.07
N VAL A 36 -8.64 12.63 -3.27
CA VAL A 36 -8.31 11.27 -3.70
C VAL A 36 -6.82 11.08 -3.64
N THR A 37 -6.37 10.05 -2.93
CA THR A 37 -4.95 9.75 -2.77
C THR A 37 -4.63 8.28 -3.02
N PHE A 38 -3.41 8.01 -3.47
CA PHE A 38 -2.89 6.67 -3.70
C PHE A 38 -1.55 6.49 -2.98
N SER A 39 -1.43 5.41 -2.19
CA SER A 39 -0.18 5.02 -1.53
C SER A 39 0.59 4.04 -2.40
N SER A 40 1.79 4.41 -2.87
CA SER A 40 2.64 3.53 -3.67
C SER A 40 3.82 3.00 -2.86
N SER A 41 4.01 1.68 -2.87
CA SER A 41 5.21 0.99 -2.39
C SER A 41 6.19 0.67 -3.54
N PHE A 42 5.83 1.06 -4.75
CA PHE A 42 6.53 0.72 -6.00
C PHE A 42 6.61 -0.78 -6.29
N SER A 43 5.68 -1.58 -5.73
CA SER A 43 5.45 -2.96 -6.15
C SER A 43 4.84 -3.03 -7.55
N TYR A 44 4.76 -4.21 -8.15
CA TYR A 44 4.10 -4.40 -9.45
C TYR A 44 2.70 -3.79 -9.47
N GLU A 45 1.90 -4.10 -8.47
CA GLU A 45 0.51 -3.66 -8.32
C GLU A 45 0.41 -2.13 -8.30
N ASP A 46 1.25 -1.51 -7.49
CA ASP A 46 1.25 -0.07 -7.32
C ASP A 46 1.72 0.64 -8.59
N GLN A 47 2.62 0.02 -9.35
CA GLN A 47 3.09 0.59 -10.61
C GLN A 47 2.02 0.53 -11.71
N VAL A 48 1.17 -0.50 -11.74
CA VAL A 48 -0.02 -0.53 -12.62
C VAL A 48 -0.93 0.66 -12.33
N ILE A 49 -1.25 0.89 -11.05
CA ILE A 49 -2.13 1.99 -10.62
C ILE A 49 -1.46 3.34 -10.89
N THR A 50 -0.18 3.49 -10.57
CA THR A 50 0.62 4.69 -10.86
C THR A 50 0.55 5.04 -12.35
N HIS A 51 0.77 4.05 -13.23
CA HIS A 51 0.68 4.27 -14.66
C HIS A 51 -0.73 4.71 -15.09
N LYS A 52 -1.79 4.05 -14.60
CA LYS A 52 -3.18 4.45 -14.90
C LYS A 52 -3.49 5.88 -14.49
N ILE A 53 -3.02 6.31 -13.32
CA ILE A 53 -3.20 7.67 -12.83
C ILE A 53 -2.45 8.68 -13.71
N LEU A 54 -1.14 8.45 -13.93
CA LEU A 54 -0.27 9.44 -14.56
C LEU A 54 -0.44 9.50 -16.08
N SER A 55 -0.63 8.35 -16.77
CA SER A 55 -0.88 8.32 -18.21
C SER A 55 -2.24 8.95 -18.57
N SER A 56 -3.22 8.86 -17.70
CA SER A 56 -4.53 9.49 -17.87
C SER A 56 -4.63 10.90 -17.28
N GLN A 57 -3.53 11.44 -16.75
CA GLN A 57 -3.45 12.79 -16.15
C GLN A 57 -4.53 13.06 -15.10
N LEU A 58 -4.87 12.03 -14.29
CA LEU A 58 -5.91 12.15 -13.28
C LEU A 58 -5.40 12.92 -12.05
N PRO A 59 -6.22 13.80 -11.44
CA PRO A 59 -5.82 14.61 -10.30
C PRO A 59 -5.83 13.81 -8.98
N VAL A 60 -5.10 12.68 -8.95
CA VAL A 60 -4.90 11.83 -7.78
C VAL A 60 -3.56 12.17 -7.15
N LYS A 61 -3.53 12.39 -5.85
CA LYS A 61 -2.29 12.61 -5.09
C LYS A 61 -1.59 11.28 -4.88
N ILE A 62 -0.41 11.09 -5.45
CA ILE A 62 0.40 9.88 -5.21
C ILE A 62 1.42 10.18 -4.12
N PHE A 63 1.54 9.27 -3.15
CA PHE A 63 2.58 9.36 -2.12
C PHE A 63 3.22 8.00 -1.85
N THR A 64 4.38 8.01 -1.21
CA THR A 64 5.05 6.84 -0.67
C THR A 64 5.41 7.02 0.79
N LEU A 65 5.59 5.92 1.51
CA LEU A 65 6.08 5.90 2.88
C LEU A 65 7.56 5.49 2.85
N ASP A 66 8.46 6.46 2.96
CA ASP A 66 9.88 6.15 3.11
C ASP A 66 10.20 5.84 4.57
N THR A 67 10.40 4.58 4.85
CA THR A 67 10.69 4.09 6.20
C THR A 67 12.13 4.34 6.66
N GLY A 68 13.00 4.86 5.78
CA GLY A 68 14.44 4.94 5.97
C GLY A 68 15.14 3.57 5.91
N ARG A 69 14.41 2.52 5.47
CA ARG A 69 14.93 1.13 5.36
C ARG A 69 14.44 0.43 4.10
N MET A 70 14.19 1.18 3.03
CA MET A 70 13.82 0.59 1.74
C MET A 70 15.05 0.00 1.05
N PHE A 71 14.83 -0.90 0.10
CA PHE A 71 15.88 -1.37 -0.80
C PHE A 71 16.35 -0.25 -1.73
N ALA A 72 17.62 -0.29 -2.15
CA ALA A 72 18.16 0.63 -3.15
C ALA A 72 17.37 0.55 -4.48
N GLU A 73 16.93 -0.65 -4.85
CA GLU A 73 16.10 -0.89 -6.03
C GLU A 73 14.74 -0.17 -5.94
N THR A 74 14.17 -0.03 -4.73
CA THR A 74 12.92 0.73 -4.53
C THR A 74 13.13 2.23 -4.80
N TYR A 75 14.24 2.81 -4.36
CA TYR A 75 14.59 4.19 -4.69
C TYR A 75 14.85 4.37 -6.19
N SER A 76 15.49 3.37 -6.83
CA SER A 76 15.75 3.40 -8.27
C SER A 76 14.46 3.40 -9.07
N VAL A 77 13.49 2.54 -8.75
CA VAL A 77 12.20 2.50 -9.46
C VAL A 77 11.37 3.76 -9.18
N TRP A 78 11.44 4.31 -7.96
CA TRP A 78 10.82 5.60 -7.65
C TRP A 78 11.38 6.72 -8.55
N ASN A 79 12.70 6.81 -8.65
CA ASN A 79 13.34 7.80 -9.53
C ASN A 79 12.94 7.60 -11.00
N SER A 80 13.03 6.38 -11.51
CA SER A 80 12.63 6.07 -12.90
C SER A 80 11.16 6.40 -13.17
N THR A 81 10.28 6.18 -12.19
CA THR A 81 8.86 6.56 -12.28
C THR A 81 8.70 8.08 -12.36
N ASN A 82 9.42 8.83 -11.51
CA ASN A 82 9.38 10.29 -11.57
C ASN A 82 9.88 10.83 -12.92
N GLU A 83 10.95 10.26 -13.46
CA GLU A 83 11.53 10.65 -14.76
C GLU A 83 10.58 10.32 -15.89
N GLN A 84 10.06 9.09 -15.96
CA GLN A 84 9.20 8.65 -17.05
C GLN A 84 7.91 9.46 -17.18
N TYR A 85 7.31 9.86 -16.05
CA TYR A 85 6.04 10.59 -16.03
C TYR A 85 6.18 12.09 -15.78
N GLY A 86 7.40 12.61 -15.65
CA GLY A 86 7.64 14.03 -15.40
C GLY A 86 7.01 14.52 -14.08
N THR A 87 6.95 13.67 -13.06
CA THR A 87 6.29 13.94 -11.78
C THR A 87 7.28 13.90 -10.62
N LYS A 88 6.80 14.28 -9.43
CA LYS A 88 7.52 14.08 -8.16
C LYS A 88 6.57 13.48 -7.13
N ILE A 89 6.65 12.18 -6.93
CA ILE A 89 5.86 11.47 -5.93
C ILE A 89 6.32 11.92 -4.54
N LYS A 90 5.36 12.40 -3.72
CA LYS A 90 5.63 12.89 -2.37
C LYS A 90 5.98 11.72 -1.44
N ALA A 91 7.01 11.88 -0.60
CA ALA A 91 7.33 10.94 0.46
C ALA A 91 6.87 11.45 1.83
N TYR A 92 6.40 10.52 2.66
CA TYR A 92 6.19 10.74 4.08
C TYR A 92 7.20 9.90 4.86
N TYR A 93 7.90 10.55 5.76
CA TYR A 93 8.95 9.98 6.58
C TYR A 93 8.47 9.78 8.02
N PRO A 94 9.09 8.85 8.78
CA PRO A 94 8.88 8.78 10.23
C PRO A 94 9.16 10.13 10.89
N ASN A 95 8.45 10.40 11.98
CA ASN A 95 8.81 11.53 12.84
C ASN A 95 10.23 11.32 13.38
N GLN A 96 11.08 12.34 13.24
CA GLN A 96 12.49 12.26 13.57
C GLN A 96 12.73 11.92 15.05
N ASP A 97 12.05 12.63 15.95
CA ASP A 97 12.27 12.50 17.39
C ASP A 97 11.85 11.11 17.89
N THR A 98 10.66 10.66 17.50
CA THR A 98 10.15 9.33 17.87
C THR A 98 11.00 8.20 17.30
N LEU A 99 11.55 8.39 16.09
CA LEU A 99 12.44 7.41 15.49
C LEU A 99 13.80 7.37 16.21
N GLN A 100 14.34 8.51 16.56
CA GLN A 100 15.60 8.63 17.31
C GLN A 100 15.46 7.95 18.67
N GLU A 101 14.40 8.26 19.43
CA GLU A 101 14.09 7.66 20.71
C GLU A 101 14.03 6.10 20.62
N LEU A 102 13.29 5.57 19.63
CA LEU A 102 13.22 4.13 19.42
C LEU A 102 14.61 3.50 19.21
N VAL A 103 15.46 4.15 18.42
CA VAL A 103 16.78 3.61 18.09
C VAL A 103 17.76 3.75 19.26
N GLU A 104 17.71 4.83 20.01
CA GLU A 104 18.54 5.06 21.22
C GLU A 104 18.18 4.08 22.32
N GLU A 105 16.88 3.85 22.57
CA GLU A 105 16.41 2.97 23.64
C GLU A 105 16.61 1.48 23.34
N ARG A 106 16.35 1.05 22.09
CA ARG A 106 16.22 -0.38 21.73
C ARG A 106 17.20 -0.83 20.64
N GLY A 107 17.98 0.07 20.10
CA GLY A 107 18.89 -0.21 18.99
C GLY A 107 18.17 -0.30 17.63
N PRO A 108 18.96 -0.26 16.54
CA PRO A 108 18.42 -0.14 15.19
C PRO A 108 17.74 -1.40 14.67
N ASN A 109 17.92 -2.56 15.29
CA ASN A 109 17.43 -3.87 14.83
C ASN A 109 16.53 -4.60 15.85
N SER A 110 16.03 -3.89 16.86
CA SER A 110 15.15 -4.44 17.90
C SER A 110 13.89 -5.14 17.39
N PHE A 111 13.47 -4.85 16.16
CA PHE A 111 12.32 -5.51 15.50
C PHE A 111 12.53 -7.01 15.26
N TYR A 112 13.76 -7.54 15.37
CA TYR A 112 14.02 -8.98 15.34
C TYR A 112 13.77 -9.67 16.66
N GLU A 113 13.75 -8.96 17.79
CA GLU A 113 13.72 -9.51 19.13
C GLU A 113 12.32 -9.98 19.56
N SER A 114 11.27 -9.31 19.06
CA SER A 114 9.89 -9.68 19.37
C SER A 114 8.91 -9.12 18.36
N VAL A 115 7.73 -9.78 18.26
CA VAL A 115 6.58 -9.28 17.47
C VAL A 115 6.17 -7.89 17.93
N LYS A 116 6.21 -7.60 19.24
CA LYS A 116 5.89 -6.28 19.79
C LYS A 116 6.84 -5.22 19.25
N ASN A 117 8.15 -5.44 19.36
CA ASN A 117 9.16 -4.49 18.86
C ASN A 117 9.02 -4.27 17.35
N ARG A 118 8.71 -5.32 16.59
CA ARG A 118 8.45 -5.21 15.16
C ARG A 118 7.21 -4.36 14.89
N LYS A 119 6.11 -4.57 15.62
CA LYS A 119 4.89 -3.76 15.50
C LYS A 119 5.15 -2.30 15.85
N ASP A 120 5.89 -2.01 16.93
CA ASP A 120 6.28 -0.65 17.33
C ASP A 120 7.13 0.02 16.22
N CYS A 121 8.11 -0.68 15.66
CA CYS A 121 8.90 -0.20 14.52
C CYS A 121 8.03 0.10 13.29
N CYS A 122 7.08 -0.79 12.95
CA CYS A 122 6.14 -0.58 11.86
C CYS A 122 5.20 0.61 12.13
N PHE A 123 4.75 0.77 13.36
CA PHE A 123 3.90 1.90 13.75
C PHE A 123 4.63 3.23 13.50
N ILE A 124 5.82 3.40 14.04
CA ILE A 124 6.61 4.64 13.92
C ILE A 124 6.99 4.90 12.46
N ARG A 125 7.41 3.84 11.73
CA ARG A 125 7.96 4.03 10.38
C ARG A 125 6.92 4.03 9.26
N LYS A 126 5.70 3.54 9.51
CA LYS A 126 4.67 3.38 8.48
C LYS A 126 3.29 3.88 8.90
N VAL A 127 2.77 3.42 10.04
CA VAL A 127 1.36 3.67 10.41
C VAL A 127 1.16 5.14 10.74
N GLU A 128 2.03 5.75 11.55
CA GLU A 128 1.97 7.17 11.86
C GLU A 128 2.13 8.05 10.62
N PRO A 129 3.17 7.85 9.75
CA PRO A 129 3.27 8.60 8.50
C PRO A 129 2.08 8.41 7.55
N LEU A 130 1.49 7.21 7.50
CA LEU A 130 0.27 6.96 6.73
C LEU A 130 -0.90 7.80 7.23
N LYS A 131 -1.13 7.85 8.56
CA LYS A 131 -2.19 8.67 9.14
C LYS A 131 -2.05 10.14 8.75
N ARG A 132 -0.83 10.69 8.75
CA ARG A 132 -0.57 12.05 8.25
C ARG A 132 -0.87 12.21 6.75
N ALA A 133 -0.53 11.21 5.96
CA ALA A 133 -0.79 11.25 4.51
C ALA A 133 -2.28 11.20 4.18
N LEU A 134 -3.08 10.51 4.98
CA LEU A 134 -4.52 10.31 4.75
C LEU A 134 -5.39 11.42 5.34
N ALA A 135 -4.90 12.23 6.29
CA ALA A 135 -5.69 13.11 7.15
C ALA A 135 -6.67 14.06 6.42
N GLU A 136 -6.36 14.48 5.19
CA GLU A 136 -7.17 15.43 4.42
C GLU A 136 -7.84 14.78 3.18
N ASN A 137 -7.90 13.45 3.16
CA ASN A 137 -8.42 12.73 2.01
C ASN A 137 -9.71 11.98 2.35
N ALA A 138 -10.55 11.82 1.35
CA ALA A 138 -11.81 11.07 1.44
C ALA A 138 -11.70 9.66 0.85
N ILE A 139 -10.82 9.51 -0.15
CA ILE A 139 -10.60 8.24 -0.87
C ILE A 139 -9.13 7.86 -0.79
N TRP A 140 -8.87 6.63 -0.36
CA TRP A 140 -7.54 6.00 -0.37
C TRP A 140 -7.53 4.82 -1.35
N ILE A 141 -6.79 4.98 -2.45
CA ILE A 141 -6.56 3.93 -3.43
C ILE A 141 -5.42 3.04 -2.95
N THR A 142 -5.56 1.73 -3.08
CA THR A 142 -4.53 0.76 -2.68
C THR A 142 -4.28 -0.27 -3.78
N GLY A 143 -3.08 -0.85 -3.78
CA GLY A 143 -2.68 -1.95 -4.66
C GLY A 143 -3.00 -3.35 -4.10
N LEU A 144 -4.00 -3.49 -3.24
CA LEU A 144 -4.36 -4.79 -2.66
C LEU A 144 -4.93 -5.73 -3.73
N ARG A 145 -4.51 -7.01 -3.64
CA ARG A 145 -5.09 -8.11 -4.43
C ARG A 145 -5.58 -9.23 -3.51
N ALA A 146 -6.71 -9.83 -3.85
CA ALA A 146 -7.28 -10.97 -3.13
C ALA A 146 -6.32 -12.17 -3.09
N ALA A 147 -5.58 -12.41 -4.18
CA ALA A 147 -4.63 -13.51 -4.30
C ALA A 147 -3.41 -13.43 -3.36
N HIS A 148 -3.18 -12.32 -2.65
CA HIS A 148 -1.98 -12.13 -1.82
C HIS A 148 -2.12 -12.64 -0.38
N SER A 149 -3.33 -12.90 0.10
CA SER A 149 -3.58 -13.44 1.43
C SER A 149 -4.97 -14.04 1.49
N PRO A 150 -5.18 -15.18 2.20
CA PRO A 150 -6.50 -15.72 2.47
C PRO A 150 -7.45 -14.70 3.09
N ASP A 151 -6.96 -13.85 3.98
CA ASP A 151 -7.75 -12.81 4.67
C ASP A 151 -8.29 -11.73 3.73
N ARG A 152 -7.91 -11.74 2.45
CA ARG A 152 -8.32 -10.75 1.44
C ARG A 152 -9.31 -11.29 0.41
N HIS A 153 -9.66 -12.57 0.49
CA HIS A 153 -10.58 -13.19 -0.49
C HIS A 153 -11.96 -12.54 -0.48
N ASP A 154 -12.44 -12.14 0.70
CA ASP A 154 -13.76 -11.56 0.90
C ASP A 154 -13.75 -10.02 0.95
N LEU A 155 -12.61 -9.38 0.65
CA LEU A 155 -12.55 -7.92 0.61
C LEU A 155 -13.43 -7.39 -0.55
N PRO A 156 -14.24 -6.36 -0.30
CA PRO A 156 -14.95 -5.67 -1.38
C PRO A 156 -14.00 -4.72 -2.13
N ILE A 157 -14.34 -4.41 -3.39
CA ILE A 157 -13.56 -3.42 -4.19
C ILE A 157 -13.54 -2.04 -3.53
N ILE A 158 -14.62 -1.70 -2.81
CA ILE A 158 -14.75 -0.45 -2.04
C ILE A 158 -15.18 -0.81 -0.64
N GLU A 159 -14.49 -0.25 0.37
CA GLU A 159 -14.82 -0.43 1.77
C GLU A 159 -14.65 0.87 2.57
N TRP A 160 -15.33 0.94 3.72
CA TRP A 160 -15.07 1.98 4.71
C TRP A 160 -13.99 1.51 5.69
N ASP A 161 -12.89 2.25 5.77
CA ASP A 161 -11.85 2.02 6.78
C ASP A 161 -12.17 2.83 8.03
N GLU A 162 -12.70 2.15 9.03
CA GLU A 162 -13.09 2.76 10.31
C GLU A 162 -11.88 3.33 11.06
N SER A 163 -10.71 2.69 10.97
CA SER A 163 -9.49 3.10 11.66
C SER A 163 -8.93 4.43 11.13
N ASN A 164 -9.01 4.63 9.82
CA ASN A 164 -8.52 5.84 9.15
C ASN A 164 -9.64 6.82 8.77
N LYS A 165 -10.93 6.46 9.00
CA LYS A 165 -12.11 7.28 8.64
C LYS A 165 -12.11 7.70 7.17
N ILE A 166 -11.83 6.76 6.27
CA ILE A 166 -11.66 6.99 4.83
C ILE A 166 -12.28 5.84 4.03
N ILE A 167 -12.73 6.12 2.81
CA ILE A 167 -13.14 5.07 1.87
C ILE A 167 -11.89 4.51 1.19
N LYS A 168 -11.69 3.19 1.26
CA LYS A 168 -10.68 2.48 0.47
C LYS A 168 -11.26 2.03 -0.87
N TYR A 169 -10.45 2.13 -1.92
CA TYR A 169 -10.74 1.60 -3.25
C TYR A 169 -9.60 0.71 -3.72
N HIS A 170 -9.91 -0.51 -4.13
CA HIS A 170 -8.98 -1.57 -4.54
C HIS A 170 -9.15 -1.89 -6.04
N PRO A 171 -8.67 -1.05 -6.96
CA PRO A 171 -8.99 -1.14 -8.39
C PRO A 171 -8.52 -2.42 -9.09
N ILE A 172 -7.54 -3.11 -8.52
CA ILE A 172 -6.96 -4.34 -9.08
C ILE A 172 -7.15 -5.56 -8.17
N LEU A 173 -8.14 -5.51 -7.26
CA LEU A 173 -8.36 -6.54 -6.23
C LEU A 173 -8.40 -7.96 -6.80
N TYR A 174 -9.05 -8.15 -7.95
CA TYR A 174 -9.23 -9.45 -8.59
C TYR A 174 -8.27 -9.73 -9.76
N TRP A 175 -7.29 -8.84 -9.99
CA TRP A 175 -6.30 -9.10 -11.04
C TRP A 175 -5.37 -10.24 -10.64
N THR A 176 -5.09 -11.11 -11.60
CA THR A 176 -4.09 -12.18 -11.47
C THR A 176 -2.66 -11.60 -11.51
N THR A 177 -1.70 -12.40 -11.09
CA THR A 177 -0.29 -12.02 -11.20
C THR A 177 0.16 -11.87 -12.65
N GLU A 178 -0.39 -12.72 -13.52
CA GLU A 178 -0.15 -12.75 -14.96
C GLU A 178 -0.66 -11.45 -15.60
N GLU A 179 -1.88 -11.02 -15.30
CA GLU A 179 -2.45 -9.78 -15.81
C GLU A 179 -1.62 -8.56 -15.39
N VAL A 180 -1.17 -8.52 -14.14
CA VAL A 180 -0.30 -7.44 -13.64
C VAL A 180 1.02 -7.40 -14.41
N LYS A 181 1.69 -8.55 -14.58
CA LYS A 181 2.97 -8.65 -15.31
C LYS A 181 2.82 -8.32 -16.79
N GLU A 182 1.76 -8.82 -17.43
CA GLU A 182 1.46 -8.51 -18.83
C GLU A 182 1.24 -7.01 -19.01
N TYR A 183 0.47 -6.38 -18.11
CA TYR A 183 0.23 -4.95 -18.14
C TYR A 183 1.54 -4.14 -18.03
N ILE A 184 2.41 -4.48 -17.07
CA ILE A 184 3.71 -3.83 -16.85
C ILE A 184 4.57 -3.93 -18.11
N THR A 185 4.68 -5.12 -18.69
CA THR A 185 5.49 -5.39 -19.90
C THR A 185 4.93 -4.64 -21.10
N LYS A 186 3.63 -4.75 -21.37
CA LYS A 186 2.96 -4.15 -22.51
C LYS A 186 3.06 -2.63 -22.52
N ASN A 187 3.01 -2.00 -21.38
CA ASN A 187 3.02 -0.54 -21.23
C ASN A 187 4.40 0.03 -20.86
N HIS A 188 5.44 -0.79 -20.82
CA HIS A 188 6.81 -0.39 -20.44
C HIS A 188 6.85 0.37 -19.10
N VAL A 189 6.06 -0.10 -18.13
CA VAL A 189 5.99 0.55 -16.81
C VAL A 189 7.24 0.22 -16.01
N PRO A 190 7.90 1.18 -15.36
CA PRO A 190 9.02 0.90 -14.46
C PRO A 190 8.57 -0.04 -13.34
N TYR A 191 9.37 -1.02 -13.00
CA TYR A 191 9.07 -1.95 -11.90
C TYR A 191 10.33 -2.30 -11.11
N ASN A 192 10.13 -2.83 -9.91
CA ASN A 192 11.22 -3.18 -9.01
C ASN A 192 11.92 -4.48 -9.48
N PRO A 193 13.21 -4.44 -9.88
CA PRO A 193 13.92 -5.61 -10.38
C PRO A 193 14.12 -6.72 -9.34
N LEU A 194 13.85 -6.46 -8.06
CA LEU A 194 13.82 -7.50 -7.03
C LEU A 194 12.75 -8.56 -7.30
N HIS A 195 11.67 -8.21 -8.01
CA HIS A 195 10.66 -9.20 -8.40
C HIS A 195 11.24 -10.30 -9.28
N ASP A 196 12.19 -9.99 -10.17
CA ASP A 196 12.88 -10.97 -11.02
C ASP A 196 13.84 -11.87 -10.21
N LYS A 197 14.16 -11.46 -8.98
CA LYS A 197 15.02 -12.19 -8.04
C LYS A 197 14.24 -12.98 -6.98
N GLY A 198 12.94 -13.19 -7.20
CA GLY A 198 12.08 -13.97 -6.29
C GLY A 198 11.51 -13.18 -5.10
N PHE A 199 11.62 -11.86 -5.08
CA PHE A 199 10.96 -11.03 -4.07
C PHE A 199 9.51 -10.75 -4.48
N VAL A 200 8.60 -11.65 -4.17
CA VAL A 200 7.18 -11.51 -4.56
C VAL A 200 6.42 -10.45 -3.76
N SER A 201 6.85 -10.18 -2.53
CA SER A 201 6.27 -9.14 -1.65
C SER A 201 7.40 -8.31 -1.06
N ILE A 202 7.51 -7.04 -1.47
CA ILE A 202 8.60 -6.16 -1.09
C ILE A 202 8.14 -5.20 0.02
N GLY A 203 8.97 -5.06 1.06
CA GLY A 203 8.81 -4.08 2.13
C GLY A 203 10.15 -3.48 2.53
N CYS A 204 10.35 -3.21 3.83
CA CYS A 204 11.67 -2.81 4.33
C CYS A 204 12.71 -3.89 4.06
N ALA A 205 13.92 -3.51 3.64
CA ALA A 205 15.00 -4.43 3.31
C ALA A 205 15.30 -5.46 4.43
N PRO A 206 15.44 -5.07 5.71
CA PRO A 206 15.69 -6.05 6.77
C PRO A 206 14.50 -6.97 7.08
N CYS A 207 13.29 -6.66 6.57
CA CYS A 207 12.07 -7.41 6.83
C CYS A 207 11.60 -8.22 5.61
N THR A 208 12.44 -8.34 4.58
CA THR A 208 12.03 -8.96 3.32
C THR A 208 13.17 -9.82 2.75
N ARG A 209 12.87 -11.04 2.35
CA ARG A 209 13.74 -11.91 1.56
C ARG A 209 13.04 -12.41 0.30
N ALA A 210 13.82 -12.90 -0.63
CA ALA A 210 13.29 -13.71 -1.73
C ALA A 210 12.66 -15.01 -1.19
N ILE A 211 11.70 -15.55 -1.91
CA ILE A 211 11.10 -16.86 -1.64
C ILE A 211 11.55 -17.89 -2.68
N SER A 212 11.55 -19.16 -2.27
CA SER A 212 11.76 -20.29 -3.17
C SER A 212 10.46 -20.69 -3.88
N PRO A 213 10.52 -21.33 -5.04
CA PRO A 213 9.33 -21.88 -5.68
C PRO A 213 8.56 -22.81 -4.73
N GLY A 214 7.25 -22.58 -4.58
CA GLY A 214 6.37 -23.37 -3.70
C GLY A 214 6.23 -22.83 -2.26
N GLU A 215 7.01 -21.83 -1.86
CA GLU A 215 6.76 -21.13 -0.60
C GLU A 215 5.52 -20.22 -0.70
N ASP A 216 4.86 -20.00 0.44
CA ASP A 216 3.75 -19.05 0.55
C ASP A 216 4.16 -17.64 0.08
N PHE A 217 3.22 -16.90 -0.52
CA PHE A 217 3.46 -15.55 -1.04
C PHE A 217 4.06 -14.60 0.01
N ARG A 218 3.70 -14.76 1.29
CA ARG A 218 4.21 -13.94 2.39
C ARG A 218 5.38 -14.58 3.15
N ALA A 219 5.87 -15.75 2.77
CA ALA A 219 6.97 -16.44 3.45
C ALA A 219 8.23 -15.57 3.56
N GLY A 220 8.48 -14.71 2.57
CA GLY A 220 9.58 -13.76 2.55
C GLY A 220 9.43 -12.57 3.51
N ARG A 221 8.25 -12.33 4.11
CA ARG A 221 8.00 -11.22 5.02
C ARG A 221 8.16 -11.69 6.46
N TRP A 222 8.93 -10.94 7.27
CA TRP A 222 9.20 -11.28 8.68
C TRP A 222 9.44 -12.79 8.84
N TRP A 223 10.35 -13.36 8.04
CA TRP A 223 10.60 -14.81 7.92
C TRP A 223 11.00 -15.48 9.24
N TRP A 224 11.36 -14.69 10.27
CA TRP A 224 11.69 -15.14 11.63
C TRP A 224 10.46 -15.24 12.55
N GLU A 225 9.26 -14.82 12.11
CA GLU A 225 8.02 -14.92 12.86
C GLU A 225 7.15 -16.08 12.36
N ASP A 226 6.27 -16.57 13.23
CA ASP A 226 5.26 -17.59 12.89
C ASP A 226 4.30 -17.04 11.82
N ALA A 227 3.75 -17.92 10.99
CA ALA A 227 2.96 -17.54 9.83
C ALA A 227 1.69 -16.74 10.19
N ASP A 228 1.05 -17.08 11.31
CA ASP A 228 -0.15 -16.45 11.87
C ASP A 228 0.07 -15.02 12.39
N LYS A 229 1.31 -14.59 12.56
CA LYS A 229 1.68 -13.27 13.10
C LYS A 229 2.14 -12.28 12.04
N LYS A 230 2.21 -12.68 10.76
CA LYS A 230 2.82 -11.94 9.65
C LYS A 230 1.92 -10.88 9.02
N GLU A 231 1.20 -10.06 9.80
CA GLU A 231 0.42 -8.96 9.25
C GLU A 231 1.08 -7.60 9.48
N CYS A 232 0.96 -6.73 8.45
CA CYS A 232 1.37 -5.34 8.53
C CYS A 232 0.20 -4.50 9.05
N GLY A 233 0.41 -3.71 10.10
CA GLY A 233 -0.62 -2.85 10.69
C GLY A 233 -1.21 -1.76 9.76
N LEU A 234 -0.80 -1.69 8.50
CA LEU A 234 -1.34 -0.71 7.53
C LEU A 234 -2.78 -1.02 7.09
N HIS A 235 -3.17 -2.31 7.10
CA HIS A 235 -4.47 -2.76 6.58
C HIS A 235 -5.22 -3.65 7.57
N VAL A 236 -4.78 -3.67 8.84
CA VAL A 236 -5.47 -4.44 9.89
C VAL A 236 -6.70 -3.66 10.32
N HIS A 237 -7.86 -4.31 10.28
CA HIS A 237 -9.05 -3.85 10.99
C HIS A 237 -8.80 -4.16 12.48
N GLU A 238 -8.46 -3.14 13.29
CA GLU A 238 -8.46 -3.32 14.74
C GLU A 238 -9.93 -3.52 15.16
N GLU A 239 -10.26 -4.71 15.64
CA GLU A 239 -11.49 -4.86 16.42
C GLU A 239 -11.41 -3.89 17.61
N PRO A 240 -12.48 -3.11 17.88
CA PRO A 240 -12.48 -2.22 19.03
C PRO A 240 -12.23 -3.06 20.28
N ALA A 241 -11.16 -2.72 21.02
CA ALA A 241 -10.84 -3.38 22.27
C ALA A 241 -12.11 -3.43 23.12
N ALA A 242 -12.56 -4.64 23.48
CA ALA A 242 -13.68 -4.83 24.37
C ALA A 242 -13.41 -4.02 25.63
N LYS A 243 -14.26 -3.04 25.91
CA LYS A 243 -14.21 -2.27 27.15
C LYS A 243 -14.52 -3.22 28.30
N ASN A 244 -13.50 -3.59 29.04
CA ASN A 244 -13.67 -4.16 30.39
C ASN A 244 -13.96 -3.03 31.37
#